data_73f8a31b7b761a98c6b6a1b34dfd8869
#
_entry.id   73f8a31b7b761a98c6b6a1b34dfd8869
#
_cell.length_a   1.000
_cell.length_b   1.000
_cell.length_c   1.000
_cell.angle_alpha   90.00
_cell.angle_beta   90.00
_cell.angle_gamma   90.00
#
_symmetry.space_group_name_H-M   'P 1'
#
loop_
_entity.id
_entity.type
_entity.pdbx_description
1 polymer ?
#
loop_
_entity_poly.entity_id
_entity_poly.type
_entity_poly.pdbx_seq_one_letter_code
_entity_poly.pdbx_strand_id
1 'polypeptide(L)'
;MLLPKHVKKRDGSLDEFNPIKIREAVYNAVKTVGLDDEDQATDIIYSEVKKKISDSFNGNIPEIDDIQTLIVELSRDLGYNQVSIMYRNYSSERKEVREFLAIQASTGERSTTDAALLIESDSKDSLEKWDRQRIVKQLKDEANLSHSYAEKIAKKVENGIVGLYKRGGIKRFKT
;
A
#
# COMPACT_ATOMS: atom_id res chain seq x y z
N MET A 1 22.53 -11.08 -16.27
CA MET A 1 21.19 -10.63 -15.86
C MET A 1 21.29 -9.16 -15.49
N LEU A 2 20.75 -8.27 -16.32
CA LEU A 2 20.87 -6.82 -16.14
C LEU A 2 19.55 -6.28 -15.61
N LEU A 3 19.52 -5.91 -14.32
CA LEU A 3 18.35 -5.29 -13.71
C LEU A 3 18.32 -3.79 -13.98
N PRO A 4 17.13 -3.16 -14.05
CA PRO A 4 17.00 -1.72 -14.12
C PRO A 4 17.68 -1.03 -12.94
N LYS A 5 18.23 0.16 -13.16
CA LYS A 5 18.76 1.00 -12.07
C LYS A 5 17.67 1.85 -11.41
N HIS A 6 16.64 2.17 -12.17
CA HIS A 6 15.53 3.03 -11.74
C HIS A 6 14.19 2.42 -12.12
N VAL A 7 13.15 2.88 -11.46
CA VAL A 7 11.75 2.58 -11.75
C VAL A 7 10.98 3.89 -11.84
N LYS A 8 10.07 4.00 -12.80
CA LYS A 8 9.19 5.15 -12.96
C LYS A 8 7.95 4.97 -12.09
N LYS A 9 7.71 5.93 -11.22
CA LYS A 9 6.49 5.99 -10.39
C LYS A 9 5.31 6.50 -11.20
N ARG A 10 4.10 6.30 -10.67
CA ARG A 10 2.85 6.75 -11.29
C ARG A 10 2.73 8.28 -11.43
N ASP A 11 3.40 9.02 -10.56
CA ASP A 11 3.51 10.48 -10.65
C ASP A 11 4.56 10.97 -11.66
N GLY A 12 5.16 10.04 -12.41
CA GLY A 12 6.19 10.30 -13.39
C GLY A 12 7.61 10.44 -12.80
N SER A 13 7.77 10.48 -11.48
CA SER A 13 9.08 10.59 -10.85
C SER A 13 9.86 9.27 -10.95
N LEU A 14 11.19 9.37 -10.95
CA LEU A 14 12.09 8.23 -10.92
C LEU A 14 12.48 7.91 -9.47
N ASP A 15 12.55 6.62 -9.14
CA ASP A 15 13.08 6.10 -7.89
C ASP A 15 14.13 5.03 -8.19
N GLU A 16 14.99 4.76 -7.23
CA GLU A 16 15.96 3.66 -7.35
C GLU A 16 15.22 2.32 -7.39
N PHE A 17 15.59 1.45 -8.32
CA PHE A 17 15.01 0.11 -8.41
C PHE A 17 15.53 -0.76 -7.27
N ASN A 18 14.65 -1.13 -6.36
CA ASN A 18 14.98 -2.00 -5.25
C ASN A 18 14.25 -3.34 -5.37
N PRO A 19 14.96 -4.42 -5.76
CA PRO A 19 14.35 -5.73 -5.91
C PRO A 19 13.85 -6.34 -4.59
N ILE A 20 14.36 -5.90 -3.43
CA ILE A 20 13.91 -6.37 -2.12
C ILE A 20 12.45 -5.97 -1.89
N LYS A 21 12.04 -4.79 -2.34
CA LYS A 21 10.63 -4.35 -2.24
C LYS A 21 9.67 -5.27 -3.01
N ILE A 22 10.14 -5.88 -4.09
CA ILE A 22 9.33 -6.86 -4.85
C ILE A 22 9.18 -8.13 -4.04
N ARG A 23 10.28 -8.65 -3.45
CA ARG A 23 10.24 -9.85 -2.61
C ARG A 23 9.32 -9.67 -1.40
N GLU A 24 9.42 -8.52 -0.72
CA GLU A 24 8.54 -8.18 0.41
C GLU A 24 7.07 -8.12 0.00
N ALA A 25 6.76 -7.51 -1.14
CA ALA A 25 5.39 -7.41 -1.63
C ALA A 25 4.81 -8.79 -2.01
N VAL A 26 5.62 -9.67 -2.59
CA VAL A 26 5.24 -11.06 -2.88
C VAL A 26 5.05 -11.84 -1.58
N TYR A 27 5.98 -11.72 -0.63
CA TYR A 27 5.90 -12.39 0.67
C TYR A 27 4.62 -12.03 1.43
N ASN A 28 4.26 -10.75 1.47
CA ASN A 28 3.03 -10.30 2.12
C ASN A 28 1.77 -10.91 1.48
N ALA A 29 1.74 -11.05 0.16
CA ALA A 29 0.63 -11.71 -0.53
C ALA A 29 0.59 -13.22 -0.24
N VAL A 30 1.74 -13.89 -0.25
CA VAL A 30 1.87 -15.32 0.09
C VAL A 30 1.41 -15.58 1.52
N LYS A 31 1.90 -14.78 2.47
CA LYS A 31 1.54 -14.88 3.89
C LYS A 31 0.04 -14.67 4.13
N THR A 32 -0.58 -13.73 3.41
CA THR A 32 -2.02 -13.49 3.52
C THR A 32 -2.85 -14.69 3.04
N VAL A 33 -2.33 -15.45 2.07
CA VAL A 33 -2.98 -16.69 1.59
C VAL A 33 -2.80 -17.83 2.60
N GLY A 34 -1.72 -17.81 3.39
CA GLY A 34 -1.43 -18.86 4.41
C GLY A 34 -1.00 -20.18 3.77
N LEU A 35 -0.01 -20.14 2.89
CA LEU A 35 0.59 -21.35 2.32
C LEU A 35 1.48 -22.05 3.34
N ASP A 36 1.59 -23.37 3.27
CA ASP A 36 2.39 -24.18 4.20
C ASP A 36 3.91 -23.85 4.15
N ASP A 37 4.41 -23.40 2.99
CA ASP A 37 5.80 -22.99 2.80
C ASP A 37 5.86 -21.59 2.17
N GLU A 38 5.68 -20.58 3.01
CA GLU A 38 5.62 -19.17 2.59
C GLU A 38 6.94 -18.70 1.96
N ASP A 39 8.08 -19.09 2.52
CA ASP A 39 9.39 -18.67 2.03
C ASP A 39 9.70 -19.30 0.67
N GLN A 40 9.44 -20.59 0.49
CA GLN A 40 9.67 -21.29 -0.77
C GLN A 40 8.79 -20.71 -1.89
N ALA A 41 7.50 -20.53 -1.62
CA ALA A 41 6.57 -19.92 -2.59
C ALA A 41 7.01 -18.51 -2.98
N THR A 42 7.43 -17.70 -2.00
CA THR A 42 7.95 -16.36 -2.23
C THR A 42 9.18 -16.36 -3.11
N ASP A 43 10.16 -17.22 -2.82
CA ASP A 43 11.42 -17.26 -3.56
C ASP A 43 11.23 -17.78 -4.99
N ILE A 44 10.32 -18.72 -5.23
CA ILE A 44 9.95 -19.19 -6.56
C ILE A 44 9.35 -18.03 -7.38
N ILE A 45 8.32 -17.37 -6.86
CA ILE A 45 7.67 -16.26 -7.56
C ILE A 45 8.66 -15.12 -7.79
N TYR A 46 9.39 -14.71 -6.74
CA TYR A 46 10.35 -13.61 -6.82
C TYR A 46 11.46 -13.87 -7.84
N SER A 47 12.01 -15.08 -7.89
CA SER A 47 13.08 -15.42 -8.84
C SER A 47 12.62 -15.30 -10.28
N GLU A 48 11.42 -15.80 -10.60
CA GLU A 48 10.85 -15.70 -11.95
C GLU A 48 10.49 -14.26 -12.33
N VAL A 49 9.91 -13.49 -11.38
CA VAL A 49 9.66 -12.06 -11.58
C VAL A 49 10.95 -11.29 -11.86
N LYS A 50 11.98 -11.51 -11.07
CA LYS A 50 13.30 -10.87 -11.24
C LYS A 50 13.93 -11.20 -12.59
N LYS A 51 13.87 -12.48 -13.00
CA LYS A 51 14.34 -12.94 -14.31
C LYS A 51 13.57 -12.25 -15.42
N LYS A 52 12.25 -12.25 -15.36
CA LYS A 52 11.39 -11.64 -16.38
C LYS A 52 11.61 -10.12 -16.50
N ILE A 53 11.82 -9.42 -15.37
CA ILE A 53 12.18 -7.99 -15.39
C ILE A 53 13.50 -7.78 -16.13
N SER A 54 14.53 -8.58 -15.83
CA SER A 54 15.82 -8.48 -16.55
C SER A 54 15.68 -8.70 -18.04
N ASP A 55 14.91 -9.70 -18.44
CA ASP A 55 14.73 -10.09 -19.85
C ASP A 55 13.88 -9.08 -20.63
N SER A 56 12.78 -8.59 -20.01
CA SER A 56 11.83 -7.69 -20.66
C SER A 56 12.35 -6.27 -20.78
N PHE A 57 13.05 -5.78 -19.76
CA PHE A 57 13.49 -4.39 -19.72
C PHE A 57 14.96 -4.19 -20.11
N ASN A 58 15.79 -5.24 -19.99
CA ASN A 58 17.21 -5.21 -20.39
C ASN A 58 17.95 -3.92 -19.95
N GLY A 59 17.74 -3.51 -18.69
CA GLY A 59 18.31 -2.28 -18.13
C GLY A 59 17.52 -1.00 -18.42
N ASN A 60 16.48 -1.02 -19.25
CA ASN A 60 15.54 0.10 -19.41
C ASN A 60 14.71 0.31 -18.14
N ILE A 61 14.12 1.49 -18.02
CA ILE A 61 13.34 1.89 -16.85
C ILE A 61 11.91 1.35 -16.97
N PRO A 62 11.48 0.36 -16.13
CA PRO A 62 10.10 -0.09 -16.08
C PRO A 62 9.22 0.92 -15.34
N GLU A 63 7.92 0.89 -15.61
CA GLU A 63 6.93 1.51 -14.75
C GLU A 63 6.53 0.57 -13.60
N ILE A 64 6.11 1.13 -12.46
CA ILE A 64 5.65 0.30 -11.32
C ILE A 64 4.51 -0.62 -11.73
N ASP A 65 3.62 -0.15 -12.62
CA ASP A 65 2.46 -0.93 -13.07
C ASP A 65 2.86 -2.13 -13.93
N ASP A 66 3.94 -2.02 -14.72
CA ASP A 66 4.51 -3.15 -15.45
C ASP A 66 5.00 -4.24 -14.50
N ILE A 67 5.74 -3.84 -13.45
CA ILE A 67 6.24 -4.77 -12.42
C ILE A 67 5.09 -5.46 -11.70
N GLN A 68 4.03 -4.73 -11.35
CA GLN A 68 2.86 -5.30 -10.70
C GLN A 68 2.13 -6.29 -11.60
N THR A 69 1.99 -5.99 -12.88
CA THR A 69 1.40 -6.88 -13.88
C THR A 69 2.21 -8.17 -13.97
N LEU A 70 3.53 -8.09 -14.05
CA LEU A 70 4.40 -9.27 -14.08
C LEU A 70 4.25 -10.14 -12.83
N ILE A 71 4.15 -9.54 -11.63
CA ILE A 71 3.94 -10.32 -10.40
C ILE A 71 2.62 -11.09 -10.46
N VAL A 72 1.53 -10.45 -10.90
CA VAL A 72 0.20 -11.08 -11.00
C VAL A 72 0.21 -12.22 -12.02
N GLU A 73 0.76 -11.98 -13.22
CA GLU A 73 0.79 -12.97 -14.30
C GLU A 73 1.66 -14.17 -13.94
N LEU A 74 2.89 -13.94 -13.47
CA LEU A 74 3.81 -15.01 -13.12
C LEU A 74 3.34 -15.80 -11.91
N SER A 75 2.75 -15.17 -10.91
CA SER A 75 2.15 -15.91 -9.79
C SER A 75 1.07 -16.88 -10.27
N ARG A 76 0.22 -16.45 -11.20
CA ARG A 76 -0.82 -17.30 -11.80
C ARG A 76 -0.20 -18.43 -12.65
N ASP A 77 0.76 -18.10 -13.52
CA ASP A 77 1.37 -19.05 -14.44
C ASP A 77 2.19 -20.13 -13.71
N LEU A 78 2.71 -19.81 -12.53
CA LEU A 78 3.37 -20.75 -11.62
C LEU A 78 2.39 -21.58 -10.76
N GLY A 79 1.07 -21.37 -10.93
CA GLY A 79 0.04 -22.10 -10.18
C GLY A 79 -0.38 -21.46 -8.85
N TYR A 80 0.23 -20.33 -8.45
CA TYR A 80 -0.14 -19.61 -7.22
C TYR A 80 -1.31 -18.65 -7.45
N ASN A 81 -2.46 -19.19 -7.90
CA ASN A 81 -3.63 -18.39 -8.28
C ASN A 81 -4.14 -17.50 -7.16
N GLN A 82 -4.18 -18.00 -5.91
CA GLN A 82 -4.66 -17.22 -4.77
C GLN A 82 -3.72 -16.06 -4.45
N VAL A 83 -2.41 -16.27 -4.54
CA VAL A 83 -1.41 -15.20 -4.37
C VAL A 83 -1.57 -14.13 -5.44
N SER A 84 -1.79 -14.52 -6.70
CA SER A 84 -2.08 -13.60 -7.81
C SER A 84 -3.31 -12.73 -7.53
N ILE A 85 -4.40 -13.34 -7.04
CA ILE A 85 -5.64 -12.62 -6.69
C ILE A 85 -5.40 -11.66 -5.51
N MET A 86 -4.77 -12.13 -4.45
CA MET A 86 -4.49 -11.31 -3.26
C MET A 86 -3.58 -10.12 -3.59
N TYR A 87 -2.52 -10.35 -4.35
CA TYR A 87 -1.62 -9.28 -4.77
C TYR A 87 -2.34 -8.23 -5.62
N ARG A 88 -3.18 -8.67 -6.58
CA ARG A 88 -3.98 -7.77 -7.42
C ARG A 88 -4.95 -6.92 -6.61
N ASN A 89 -5.69 -7.53 -5.68
CA ASN A 89 -6.65 -6.83 -4.83
C ASN A 89 -5.94 -5.77 -3.98
N TYR A 90 -4.85 -6.15 -3.31
CA TYR A 90 -4.03 -5.22 -2.53
C TYR A 90 -3.50 -4.04 -3.38
N SER A 91 -3.02 -4.29 -4.58
CA SER A 91 -2.52 -3.24 -5.47
C SER A 91 -3.63 -2.31 -5.95
N SER A 92 -4.84 -2.84 -6.21
CA SER A 92 -6.04 -2.08 -6.61
C SER A 92 -6.55 -1.18 -5.48
N GLU A 93 -6.68 -1.72 -4.27
CA GLU A 93 -7.08 -0.94 -3.08
C GLU A 93 -6.12 0.24 -2.85
N ARG A 94 -4.81 -0.01 -2.95
CA ARG A 94 -3.81 1.05 -2.83
C ARG A 94 -3.86 2.09 -3.95
N LYS A 95 -4.29 1.69 -5.14
CA LYS A 95 -4.50 2.60 -6.27
C LYS A 95 -5.68 3.53 -5.99
N GLU A 96 -6.82 2.96 -5.60
CA GLU A 96 -8.04 3.73 -5.28
C GLU A 96 -7.79 4.76 -4.18
N VAL A 97 -7.08 4.36 -3.11
CA VAL A 97 -6.72 5.26 -2.01
C VAL A 97 -5.89 6.43 -2.49
N ARG A 98 -4.87 6.17 -3.33
CA ARG A 98 -4.01 7.24 -3.87
C ARG A 98 -4.77 8.17 -4.80
N GLU A 99 -5.62 7.65 -5.66
CA GLU A 99 -6.45 8.44 -6.57
C GLU A 99 -7.40 9.35 -5.77
N PHE A 100 -8.03 8.80 -4.74
CA PHE A 100 -8.89 9.58 -3.86
C PHE A 100 -8.13 10.70 -3.15
N LEU A 101 -6.95 10.41 -2.60
CA LEU A 101 -6.12 11.42 -1.94
C LEU A 101 -5.59 12.48 -2.92
N ALA A 102 -5.31 12.11 -4.17
CA ALA A 102 -4.91 13.03 -5.21
C ALA A 102 -6.06 13.97 -5.61
N ILE A 103 -7.29 13.46 -5.72
CA ILE A 103 -8.50 14.26 -5.98
C ILE A 103 -8.73 15.25 -4.84
N GLN A 104 -8.69 14.81 -3.58
CA GLN A 104 -8.82 15.72 -2.44
C GLN A 104 -7.73 16.80 -2.40
N ALA A 105 -6.52 16.46 -2.81
CA ALA A 105 -5.42 17.43 -2.87
C ALA A 105 -5.63 18.48 -3.97
N SER A 106 -6.27 18.12 -5.09
CA SER A 106 -6.50 19.00 -6.23
C SER A 106 -7.74 19.89 -6.09
N THR A 107 -8.80 19.39 -5.47
CA THR A 107 -10.08 20.12 -5.36
C THR A 107 -10.13 21.11 -4.19
N GLY A 108 -9.20 21.00 -3.24
CA GLY A 108 -9.22 21.83 -2.04
C GLY A 108 -10.43 21.58 -1.12
N GLU A 109 -11.35 20.73 -1.54
CA GLU A 109 -12.51 20.35 -0.75
C GLU A 109 -12.07 19.48 0.42
N ARG A 110 -12.15 20.06 1.60
CA ARG A 110 -12.06 19.34 2.86
C ARG A 110 -13.37 18.60 3.09
N SER A 111 -13.59 17.54 2.34
CA SER A 111 -14.65 16.61 2.70
C SER A 111 -14.33 16.02 4.08
N THR A 112 -15.12 16.41 5.04
CA THR A 112 -14.97 16.09 6.46
C THR A 112 -15.57 14.75 6.81
N THR A 113 -15.72 13.82 5.88
CA THR A 113 -16.39 12.55 6.15
C THR A 113 -15.68 11.36 5.50
N ASP A 114 -15.15 10.54 6.35
CA ASP A 114 -15.17 9.05 6.36
C ASP A 114 -14.59 8.24 5.20
N ALA A 115 -14.23 8.78 4.06
CA ALA A 115 -14.08 7.89 2.91
C ALA A 115 -12.65 7.52 2.51
N ALA A 116 -11.61 8.12 3.10
CA ALA A 116 -10.37 8.08 2.37
C ALA A 116 -9.06 7.90 3.11
N LEU A 117 -9.05 7.89 4.40
CA LEU A 117 -7.85 7.52 5.13
C LEU A 117 -7.88 6.01 5.39
N LEU A 118 -6.91 5.29 4.84
CA LEU A 118 -6.67 3.91 5.19
C LEU A 118 -5.45 3.83 6.09
N ILE A 119 -5.58 3.08 7.16
CA ILE A 119 -4.54 2.82 8.13
C ILE A 119 -4.12 1.35 8.02
N GLU A 120 -2.83 1.11 8.07
CA GLU A 120 -2.29 -0.23 8.19
C GLU A 120 -2.42 -0.68 9.66
N SER A 121 -3.24 -1.70 9.91
CA SER A 121 -3.39 -2.29 11.24
C SER A 121 -2.19 -3.17 11.55
N ASP A 122 -1.52 -2.93 12.68
CA ASP A 122 -0.34 -3.70 13.13
C ASP A 122 -0.66 -5.19 13.39
N SER A 123 -1.94 -5.52 13.59
CA SER A 123 -2.35 -6.88 13.97
C SER A 123 -2.78 -7.79 12.82
N LYS A 124 -2.99 -7.25 11.61
CA LYS A 124 -3.61 -8.02 10.52
C LYS A 124 -2.99 -7.82 9.13
N ASP A 125 -1.96 -7.02 8.95
CA ASP A 125 -1.47 -6.59 7.62
C ASP A 125 -2.59 -6.12 6.68
N SER A 126 -3.74 -5.71 7.24
CA SER A 126 -4.92 -5.27 6.52
C SER A 126 -5.04 -3.75 6.57
N LEU A 127 -5.41 -3.17 5.45
CA LEU A 127 -5.77 -1.76 5.40
C LEU A 127 -7.17 -1.60 6.00
N GLU A 128 -7.28 -0.88 7.10
CA GLU A 128 -8.55 -0.51 7.71
C GLU A 128 -8.90 0.93 7.33
N LYS A 129 -10.20 1.19 7.15
CA LYS A 129 -10.66 2.57 6.96
C LYS A 129 -10.42 3.36 8.24
N TRP A 130 -9.90 4.58 8.08
CA TRP A 130 -9.85 5.53 9.18
C TRP A 130 -11.26 5.79 9.71
N ASP A 131 -11.45 5.48 10.97
CA ASP A 131 -12.69 5.77 11.68
C ASP A 131 -12.44 6.81 12.76
N ARG A 132 -12.79 8.06 12.47
CA ARG A 132 -12.70 9.17 13.42
C ARG A 132 -13.53 8.91 14.67
N GLN A 133 -14.68 8.23 14.53
CA GLN A 133 -15.56 7.94 15.66
C GLN A 133 -14.94 6.96 16.65
N ARG A 134 -14.08 6.06 16.17
CA ARG A 134 -13.31 5.16 17.04
C ARG A 134 -12.38 5.96 17.97
N ILE A 135 -11.70 6.99 17.47
CA ILE A 135 -10.87 7.87 18.29
C ILE A 135 -11.71 8.69 19.23
N VAL A 136 -12.83 9.26 18.77
CA VAL A 136 -13.76 10.01 19.61
C VAL A 136 -14.23 9.13 20.77
N LYS A 137 -14.60 7.88 20.48
CA LYS A 137 -15.03 6.91 21.50
C LYS A 137 -13.92 6.61 22.51
N GLN A 138 -12.71 6.31 22.04
CA GLN A 138 -11.58 6.04 22.94
C GLN A 138 -11.26 7.24 23.82
N LEU A 139 -11.23 8.46 23.28
CA LEU A 139 -10.99 9.68 24.07
C LEU A 139 -12.07 9.94 25.11
N LYS A 140 -13.31 9.55 24.83
CA LYS A 140 -14.39 9.62 25.83
C LYS A 140 -14.26 8.55 26.91
N ASP A 141 -14.00 7.33 26.51
CA ASP A 141 -14.02 6.17 27.41
C ASP A 141 -12.75 6.11 28.29
N GLU A 142 -11.57 6.43 27.73
CA GLU A 142 -10.30 6.31 28.43
C GLU A 142 -9.84 7.63 29.08
N ALA A 143 -10.06 8.77 28.40
CA ALA A 143 -9.63 10.08 28.91
C ALA A 143 -10.77 10.91 29.52
N ASN A 144 -11.99 10.35 29.61
CA ASN A 144 -13.18 11.00 30.16
C ASN A 144 -13.46 12.40 29.58
N LEU A 145 -13.19 12.58 28.28
CA LEU A 145 -13.39 13.85 27.59
C LEU A 145 -14.84 14.03 27.15
N SER A 146 -15.34 15.27 27.15
CA SER A 146 -16.62 15.56 26.55
C SER A 146 -16.61 15.26 25.05
N HIS A 147 -17.74 14.85 24.48
CA HIS A 147 -17.87 14.52 23.06
C HIS A 147 -17.36 15.66 22.16
N SER A 148 -17.70 16.90 22.48
CA SER A 148 -17.26 18.07 21.71
C SER A 148 -15.73 18.25 21.72
N TYR A 149 -15.08 17.93 22.83
CA TYR A 149 -13.63 18.05 22.95
C TYR A 149 -12.92 16.90 22.25
N ALA A 150 -13.44 15.68 22.38
CA ALA A 150 -12.96 14.49 21.70
C ALA A 150 -13.06 14.65 20.17
N GLU A 151 -14.16 15.18 19.66
CA GLU A 151 -14.35 15.51 18.24
C GLU A 151 -13.31 16.52 17.74
N LYS A 152 -13.04 17.58 18.48
CA LYS A 152 -12.03 18.60 18.12
C LYS A 152 -10.62 17.98 18.04
N ILE A 153 -10.28 17.10 18.98
CA ILE A 153 -8.99 16.41 18.99
C ILE A 153 -8.89 15.45 17.82
N ALA A 154 -9.89 14.59 17.60
CA ALA A 154 -9.91 13.62 16.51
C ALA A 154 -9.80 14.32 15.14
N LYS A 155 -10.52 15.43 14.94
CA LYS A 155 -10.43 16.27 13.73
C LYS A 155 -9.03 16.88 13.56
N LYS A 156 -8.39 17.30 14.64
CA LYS A 156 -7.04 17.86 14.60
C LYS A 156 -5.99 16.80 14.24
N VAL A 157 -6.14 15.59 14.76
CA VAL A 157 -5.31 14.42 14.41
C VAL A 157 -5.48 14.08 12.94
N GLU A 158 -6.71 13.95 12.45
CA GLU A 158 -7.02 13.68 11.05
C GLU A 158 -6.39 14.72 10.11
N ASN A 159 -6.55 16.00 10.41
CA ASN A 159 -5.92 17.09 9.64
C ASN A 159 -4.38 17.03 9.69
N GLY A 160 -3.80 16.62 10.82
CA GLY A 160 -2.37 16.41 10.97
C GLY A 160 -1.86 15.28 10.07
N ILE A 161 -2.56 14.14 10.06
CA ILE A 161 -2.26 12.98 9.21
C ILE A 161 -2.32 13.35 7.73
N VAL A 162 -3.40 14.00 7.29
CA VAL A 162 -3.55 14.49 5.91
C VAL A 162 -2.45 15.48 5.56
N GLY A 163 -2.08 16.38 6.47
CA GLY A 163 -1.00 17.34 6.29
C GLY A 163 0.38 16.70 6.14
N LEU A 164 0.66 15.63 6.88
CA LEU A 164 1.90 14.86 6.78
C LEU A 164 1.97 14.07 5.47
N TYR A 165 0.86 13.48 5.07
CA TYR A 165 0.76 12.78 3.78
C TYR A 165 1.01 13.73 2.59
N LYS A 166 0.41 14.92 2.60
CA LYS A 166 0.59 15.95 1.55
C LYS A 166 2.04 16.43 1.42
N ARG A 167 2.80 16.43 2.51
CA ARG A 167 4.23 16.80 2.51
C ARG A 167 5.16 15.68 2.07
N GLY A 168 4.62 14.52 1.70
CA GLY A 168 5.41 13.36 1.26
C GLY A 168 6.24 12.69 2.36
N GLY A 169 6.06 13.10 3.62
CA GLY A 169 6.88 12.65 4.74
C GLY A 169 6.50 11.29 5.32
N ILE A 170 5.23 10.90 5.23
CA ILE A 170 4.76 9.62 5.79
C ILE A 170 3.92 8.90 4.74
N LYS A 171 4.38 7.72 4.35
CA LYS A 171 3.69 6.86 3.38
C LYS A 171 2.81 5.79 4.04
N ARG A 172 2.95 5.59 5.35
CA ARG A 172 2.21 4.60 6.13
C ARG A 172 2.03 5.08 7.55
N PHE A 173 0.86 4.89 8.12
CA PHE A 173 0.58 5.03 9.54
C PHE A 173 0.37 3.62 10.11
N LYS A 174 1.14 3.28 11.15
CA LYS A 174 0.90 2.10 11.98
C LYS A 174 0.18 2.53 13.24
N THR A 175 -0.86 1.84 13.60
CA THR A 175 -1.56 1.97 14.88
C THR A 175 -1.07 0.91 15.84
#